data_6dc568206d2b3a5b4a5175a270420ac0
#
_entry.id   6dc568206d2b3a5b4a5175a270420ac0
#
_cell.length_a   1.000
_cell.length_b   1.000
_cell.length_c   1.000
_cell.angle_alpha   90.00
_cell.angle_beta   90.00
_cell.angle_gamma   90.00
#
_symmetry.space_group_name_H-M   'P 1'
#
loop_
_entity.id
_entity.type
_entity.pdbx_description
1 polymer ?
#
loop_
_entity_poly.entity_id
_entity_poly.type
_entity_poly.pdbx_seq_one_letter_code
_entity_poly.pdbx_strand_id
1 'polypeptide(L)'
;MITSRQLRAARALAGLDQRALAKASRLSLPTIQRMEASDGVVRGNVESLMKLIAALDRIGIELINEEAASTSGGRGVRLKGPAGPRAKRA
;
A
#
# COMPACT_ATOMS: atom_id res chain seq x y z
N MET A 1 7.31 -7.82 2.44
CA MET A 1 6.69 -6.72 3.15
C MET A 1 6.64 -5.49 2.23
N ILE A 2 6.43 -4.30 2.72
CA ILE A 2 6.28 -3.13 1.86
C ILE A 2 7.43 -2.16 2.08
N THR A 3 7.92 -1.53 1.00
CA THR A 3 8.94 -0.50 1.13
C THR A 3 8.28 0.86 1.22
N SER A 4 9.03 1.84 1.71
CA SER A 4 8.52 3.21 1.81
C SER A 4 8.16 3.76 0.44
N ARG A 5 8.91 3.39 -0.60
CA ARG A 5 8.61 3.82 -1.96
C ARG A 5 7.30 3.22 -2.46
N GLN A 6 7.07 1.94 -2.17
CA GLN A 6 5.80 1.31 -2.52
C GLN A 6 4.66 2.01 -1.80
N LEU A 7 4.85 2.37 -0.53
CA LEU A 7 3.81 3.03 0.25
C LEU A 7 3.48 4.39 -0.34
N ARG A 8 4.50 5.18 -0.67
CA ARG A 8 4.24 6.49 -1.27
C ARG A 8 3.58 6.35 -2.63
N ALA A 9 4.02 5.38 -3.43
CA ALA A 9 3.43 5.14 -4.73
C ALA A 9 1.99 4.66 -4.61
N ALA A 10 1.70 3.81 -3.64
CA ALA A 10 0.35 3.32 -3.41
C ALA A 10 -0.58 4.48 -3.04
N ARG A 11 -0.11 5.36 -2.18
CA ARG A 11 -0.90 6.51 -1.78
C ARG A 11 -1.17 7.42 -2.99
N ALA A 12 -0.14 7.65 -3.81
CA ALA A 12 -0.29 8.48 -5.00
C ALA A 12 -1.27 7.86 -5.99
N LEU A 13 -1.16 6.55 -6.22
CA LEU A 13 -2.07 5.87 -7.12
C LEU A 13 -3.50 5.93 -6.62
N ALA A 14 -3.70 5.84 -5.31
CA ALA A 14 -5.02 5.88 -4.73
C ALA A 14 -5.58 7.30 -4.66
N GLY A 15 -4.76 8.30 -4.93
CA GLY A 15 -5.20 9.69 -4.85
C GLY A 15 -5.42 10.18 -3.43
N LEU A 16 -4.72 9.59 -2.46
CA LEU A 16 -4.89 9.95 -1.06
C LEU A 16 -3.72 10.77 -0.55
N ASP A 17 -3.99 11.71 0.33
CA ASP A 17 -2.90 12.35 1.07
C ASP A 17 -2.60 11.50 2.31
N GLN A 18 -1.58 11.91 3.06
CA GLN A 18 -1.16 11.14 4.22
C GLN A 18 -2.23 11.08 5.30
N ARG A 19 -2.97 12.17 5.45
CA ARG A 19 -4.02 12.23 6.46
C ARG A 19 -5.16 11.26 6.12
N ALA A 20 -5.55 11.19 4.86
CA ALA A 20 -6.58 10.27 4.42
C ALA A 20 -6.15 8.82 4.59
N LEU A 21 -4.87 8.53 4.29
CA LEU A 21 -4.36 7.18 4.48
C LEU A 21 -4.33 6.81 5.96
N ALA A 22 -3.95 7.76 6.82
CA ALA A 22 -3.93 7.51 8.26
C ALA A 22 -5.32 7.13 8.73
N LYS A 23 -6.33 7.86 8.29
CA LYS A 23 -7.70 7.58 8.67
C LYS A 23 -8.14 6.20 8.16
N ALA A 24 -7.87 5.91 6.91
CA ALA A 24 -8.28 4.63 6.31
C ALA A 24 -7.61 3.43 6.98
N SER A 25 -6.38 3.60 7.43
CA SER A 25 -5.63 2.50 8.05
C SER A 25 -5.78 2.46 9.56
N ARG A 26 -6.46 3.45 10.14
CA ARG A 26 -6.59 3.59 11.59
C ARG A 26 -5.24 3.74 12.26
N LEU A 27 -4.35 4.44 11.60
CA LEU A 27 -3.04 4.77 12.14
C LEU A 27 -2.96 6.27 12.31
N SER A 28 -2.09 6.75 13.18
CA SER A 28 -1.94 8.19 13.34
C SER A 28 -1.17 8.78 12.18
N LEU A 29 -1.36 10.05 11.92
CA LEU A 29 -0.61 10.74 10.89
C LEU A 29 0.89 10.67 11.12
N PRO A 30 1.40 10.89 12.35
CA PRO A 30 2.84 10.74 12.58
C PRO A 30 3.35 9.34 12.25
N THR A 31 2.53 8.31 12.48
CA THR A 31 2.93 6.95 12.15
C THR A 31 3.08 6.79 10.64
N ILE A 32 2.12 7.30 9.87
CA ILE A 32 2.21 7.25 8.41
C ILE A 32 3.44 8.03 7.93
N GLN A 33 3.68 9.21 8.50
CA GLN A 33 4.82 10.01 8.11
C GLN A 33 6.13 9.30 8.38
N ARG A 34 6.24 8.63 9.54
CA ARG A 34 7.44 7.89 9.87
C ARG A 34 7.62 6.71 8.91
N MET A 35 6.54 6.02 8.58
CA MET A 35 6.62 4.89 7.67
C MET A 35 7.08 5.32 6.28
N GLU A 36 6.57 6.44 5.80
CA GLU A 36 6.94 6.93 4.47
C GLU A 36 8.35 7.49 4.44
N ALA A 37 8.88 7.89 5.58
CA ALA A 37 10.24 8.38 5.67
C ALA A 37 11.26 7.28 5.91
N SER A 38 10.81 6.04 6.08
CA SER A 38 11.72 4.92 6.29
C SER A 38 12.64 4.76 5.09
N ASP A 39 13.85 4.24 5.35
CA ASP A 39 14.77 3.96 4.28
C ASP A 39 14.63 2.48 3.95
N GLY A 40 14.09 2.17 2.80
CA GLY A 40 13.86 0.79 2.39
C GLY A 40 12.54 0.24 2.92
N VAL A 41 12.59 -0.89 3.59
CA VAL A 41 11.38 -1.54 4.10
C VAL A 41 10.77 -0.70 5.23
N VAL A 42 9.46 -0.54 5.18
CA VAL A 42 8.74 0.23 6.17
C VAL A 42 8.89 -0.43 7.53
N ARG A 43 9.20 0.38 8.53
CA ARG A 43 9.36 -0.10 9.90
C ARG A 43 8.12 0.22 10.71
N GLY A 44 7.76 -0.70 11.57
CA GLY A 44 6.62 -0.56 12.46
C GLY A 44 6.34 -1.88 13.12
N ASN A 45 5.47 -1.89 14.11
CA ASN A 45 5.12 -3.18 14.70
C ASN A 45 4.18 -3.94 13.76
N VAL A 46 4.03 -5.22 14.02
CA VAL A 46 3.25 -6.09 13.15
C VAL A 46 1.81 -5.60 13.01
N GLU A 47 1.22 -5.19 14.11
CA GLU A 47 -0.16 -4.74 14.07
C GLU A 47 -0.34 -3.53 13.16
N SER A 48 0.55 -2.55 13.26
CA SER A 48 0.47 -1.36 12.40
C SER A 48 0.68 -1.70 10.94
N LEU A 49 1.64 -2.58 10.67
CA LEU A 49 1.90 -2.99 9.29
C LEU A 49 0.72 -3.73 8.71
N MET A 50 0.07 -4.58 9.49
CA MET A 50 -1.09 -5.31 9.01
C MET A 50 -2.29 -4.38 8.77
N LYS A 51 -2.47 -3.37 9.62
CA LYS A 51 -3.52 -2.39 9.40
C LYS A 51 -3.27 -1.62 8.10
N LEU A 52 -2.02 -1.25 7.85
CA LEU A 52 -1.67 -0.52 6.66
C LEU A 52 -1.94 -1.36 5.41
N ILE A 53 -1.45 -2.59 5.41
CA ILE A 53 -1.59 -3.47 4.24
C ILE A 53 -3.06 -3.78 3.98
N ALA A 54 -3.83 -4.03 5.03
CA ALA A 54 -5.25 -4.29 4.87
C ALA A 54 -5.98 -3.08 4.30
N ALA A 55 -5.61 -1.88 4.74
CA ALA A 55 -6.23 -0.67 4.22
C ALA A 55 -5.92 -0.47 2.75
N LEU A 56 -4.67 -0.70 2.34
CA LEU A 56 -4.29 -0.57 0.94
C LEU A 56 -5.06 -1.58 0.09
N ASP A 57 -5.23 -2.79 0.59
CA ASP A 57 -5.99 -3.80 -0.12
C ASP A 57 -7.44 -3.36 -0.31
N ARG A 58 -8.08 -2.83 0.74
CA ARG A 58 -9.46 -2.38 0.64
C ARG A 58 -9.61 -1.21 -0.31
N ILE A 59 -8.60 -0.35 -0.38
CA ILE A 59 -8.62 0.80 -1.27
C ILE A 59 -8.46 0.36 -2.73
N GLY A 60 -7.93 -0.81 -2.96
CA GLY A 60 -7.79 -1.34 -4.31
C GLY A 60 -6.35 -1.32 -4.82
N ILE A 61 -5.37 -1.30 -3.92
CA ILE A 61 -3.97 -1.32 -4.30
C ILE A 61 -3.43 -2.73 -4.16
N GLU A 62 -2.75 -3.19 -5.17
CA GLU A 62 -2.04 -4.48 -5.13
C GLU A 62 -0.56 -4.20 -4.97
N LEU A 63 0.07 -4.83 -3.98
CA LEU A 63 1.51 -4.71 -3.78
C LEU A 63 2.20 -5.79 -4.60
N ILE A 64 3.20 -5.38 -5.35
CA ILE A 64 3.96 -6.30 -6.20
C ILE A 64 5.33 -6.45 -5.58
N ASN A 65 5.61 -7.64 -5.09
CA ASN A 65 6.90 -7.93 -4.46
C ASN A 65 7.85 -8.56 -5.46
N GLU A 66 9.07 -8.77 -5.03
CA GLU A 66 10.11 -9.23 -5.95
C GLU A 66 9.83 -10.59 -6.54
N GLU A 67 9.07 -11.43 -5.84
CA GLU A 67 8.75 -12.75 -6.33
C GLU A 67 7.61 -12.75 -7.35
N ALA A 68 6.94 -11.62 -7.52
CA ALA A 68 5.80 -11.56 -8.43
C ALA A 68 6.26 -11.75 -9.87
N ALA A 69 5.41 -12.35 -10.67
CA ALA A 69 5.72 -12.56 -12.07
C ALA A 69 5.91 -11.23 -12.78
N SER A 70 7.01 -11.09 -13.49
CA SER A 70 7.36 -9.83 -14.13
C SER A 70 8.50 -10.10 -15.10
N THR A 71 8.63 -9.29 -16.11
CA THR A 71 9.74 -9.44 -17.02
C THR A 71 11.04 -8.93 -16.43
N SER A 72 10.98 -7.98 -15.50
CA SER A 72 12.18 -7.38 -14.93
C SER A 72 12.41 -7.66 -13.46
N GLY A 73 11.43 -8.20 -12.79
CA GLY A 73 11.51 -8.37 -11.36
C GLY A 73 11.30 -7.05 -10.63
N GLY A 74 11.60 -7.04 -9.35
CA GLY A 74 11.51 -5.83 -8.55
C GLY A 74 10.15 -5.64 -7.92
N ARG A 75 10.02 -4.54 -7.17
CA ARG A 75 8.83 -4.24 -6.42
C ARG A 75 8.04 -3.12 -7.08
N GLY A 76 6.74 -3.11 -6.86
CA GLY A 76 5.88 -2.08 -7.39
C GLY A 76 4.52 -2.09 -6.75
N VAL A 77 3.62 -1.30 -7.31
CA VAL A 77 2.23 -1.25 -6.87
C VAL A 77 1.36 -1.09 -8.09
N ARG A 78 0.11 -1.52 -7.98
CA ARG A 78 -0.82 -1.41 -9.09
C ARG A 78 -2.22 -1.22 -8.53
N LEU A 79 -3.04 -0.42 -9.21
CA LEU A 79 -4.44 -0.38 -8.89
C LEU A 79 -5.05 -1.67 -9.38
N LYS A 80 -5.87 -2.30 -8.55
CA LYS A 80 -6.50 -3.53 -8.95
C LYS A 80 -7.47 -3.22 -10.08
N GLY A 81 -7.45 -4.06 -11.08
CA GLY A 81 -8.33 -3.87 -12.20
C GLY A 81 -9.74 -4.28 -11.87
N PRO A 82 -10.66 -4.08 -12.78
CA PRO A 82 -12.04 -4.46 -12.59
C PRO A 82 -12.26 -5.96 -12.73
N ALA A 83 -11.22 -6.73 -12.93
CA ALA A 83 -11.35 -8.15 -13.02
C ALA A 83 -11.69 -8.70 -11.66
N GLY A 84 -12.21 -9.84 -11.59
CA GLY A 84 -12.56 -10.44 -10.33
C GLY A 84 -14.02 -10.25 -10.05
N PRO A 85 -14.45 -10.83 -8.98
CA PRO A 85 -15.86 -10.86 -8.65
C PRO A 85 -16.52 -9.52 -8.61
N ARG A 86 -15.88 -8.58 -8.01
CA ARG A 86 -16.47 -7.35 -7.92
C ARG A 86 -16.52 -6.65 -9.20
N ALA A 87 -15.79 -7.04 -10.13
CA ALA A 87 -15.75 -6.35 -11.37
C ALA A 87 -17.01 -6.57 -12.09
N LYS A 88 -17.57 -7.70 -11.79
CA LYS A 88 -18.65 -7.97 -12.52
C LYS A 88 -19.72 -7.18 -12.18
N ARG A 89 -19.70 -6.67 -11.19
CA ARG A 89 -20.69 -6.00 -10.83
C ARG A 89 -20.67 -4.88 -11.39
N ALA A 90 -19.75 -4.74 -11.84
CA ALA A 90 -19.64 -3.47 -12.43
C ALA A 90 -20.58 -3.28 -13.46
#